data_240c0ae13e4f561f32cbf73b5eb94e4c
#
_entry.id   240c0ae13e4f561f32cbf73b5eb94e4c
#
_cell.length_a   1.000
_cell.length_b   1.000
_cell.length_c   1.000
_cell.angle_alpha   90.00
_cell.angle_beta   90.00
_cell.angle_gamma   90.00
#
_symmetry.space_group_name_H-M   'P 1'
#
loop_
_entity.id
_entity.type
_entity.pdbx_description
1 polymer ?
#
loop_
_entity_poly.entity_id
_entity_poly.type
_entity_poly.pdbx_seq_one_letter_code
_entity_poly.pdbx_strand_id
1 'polypeptide(L)'
;MVAVAGALWHQFAMAKKTYRGSCHCKKLRYEADLDLAEGTGKCNCSYCWKVRAWTMAIKPEAFRLLTGKESAREYGFREGSTNHHVFCGHCGVRLYTHGHVEEIGGDYVSVALSTLDDLSPSELVEAPVRYMNGRDDDWFHTPAETRHL
;
A
#
# COMPACT_ATOMS: atom_id res chain seq x y z
N MET A 1 -42.08 19.15 22.69
CA MET A 1 -41.00 18.17 22.96
C MET A 1 -40.70 17.44 21.69
N VAL A 2 -39.62 17.78 20.99
CA VAL A 2 -39.22 17.12 19.74
C VAL A 2 -38.03 16.23 20.09
N ALA A 3 -38.23 14.92 19.95
CA ALA A 3 -37.19 13.92 20.18
C ALA A 3 -36.19 13.98 19.04
N VAL A 4 -34.94 14.31 19.33
CA VAL A 4 -33.81 14.23 18.41
C VAL A 4 -33.40 12.77 18.33
N ALA A 5 -33.72 12.13 17.21
CA ALA A 5 -33.24 10.79 16.92
C ALA A 5 -31.73 10.85 16.71
N GLY A 6 -30.97 10.30 17.69
CA GLY A 6 -29.55 10.13 17.60
C GLY A 6 -29.21 9.17 16.45
N ALA A 7 -28.52 9.66 15.44
CA ALA A 7 -27.95 8.84 14.38
C ALA A 7 -26.88 7.93 15.00
N LEU A 8 -27.17 6.66 15.12
CA LEU A 8 -26.20 5.61 15.45
C LEU A 8 -25.25 5.47 14.27
N TRP A 9 -24.10 6.13 14.35
CA TRP A 9 -22.96 5.84 13.50
C TRP A 9 -22.46 4.44 13.87
N HIS A 10 -22.90 3.44 13.12
CA HIS A 10 -22.25 2.15 13.15
C HIS A 10 -20.88 2.34 12.51
N GLN A 11 -19.89 2.55 13.36
CA GLN A 11 -18.49 2.38 13.01
C GLN A 11 -18.32 0.90 12.68
N PHE A 12 -18.40 0.55 11.39
CA PHE A 12 -17.89 -0.72 10.92
C PHE A 12 -16.38 -0.66 11.08
N ALA A 13 -15.89 -1.17 12.19
CA ALA A 13 -14.47 -1.49 12.34
C ALA A 13 -14.18 -2.54 11.25
N MET A 14 -13.50 -2.12 10.20
CA MET A 14 -13.03 -3.05 9.16
C MET A 14 -11.97 -3.93 9.82
N ALA A 15 -12.32 -5.19 10.08
CA ALA A 15 -11.42 -6.12 10.73
C ALA A 15 -10.25 -6.48 9.81
N LYS A 16 -9.07 -6.70 10.38
CA LYS A 16 -7.90 -7.23 9.70
C LYS A 16 -8.28 -8.48 8.89
N LYS A 17 -7.98 -8.48 7.61
CA LYS A 17 -8.35 -9.53 6.66
C LYS A 17 -7.12 -9.94 5.86
N THR A 18 -7.02 -11.24 5.55
CA THR A 18 -6.01 -11.74 4.62
C THR A 18 -6.50 -11.52 3.19
N TYR A 19 -5.76 -10.72 2.42
CA TYR A 19 -5.97 -10.49 1.00
C TYR A 19 -4.98 -11.31 0.18
N ARG A 20 -5.45 -11.79 -0.97
CA ARG A 20 -4.59 -12.42 -1.99
C ARG A 20 -4.27 -11.42 -3.07
N GLY A 21 -3.01 -11.40 -3.47
CA GLY A 21 -2.53 -10.53 -4.54
C GLY A 21 -1.66 -11.27 -5.55
N SER A 22 -1.57 -10.67 -6.75
CA SER A 22 -0.74 -11.23 -7.80
C SER A 22 -0.32 -10.15 -8.81
N CYS A 23 0.73 -10.45 -9.59
CA CYS A 23 1.04 -9.69 -10.79
C CYS A 23 0.06 -10.04 -11.92
N HIS A 24 0.03 -9.24 -12.98
CA HIS A 24 -0.91 -9.42 -14.10
C HIS A 24 -0.82 -10.83 -14.72
N CYS A 25 0.39 -11.36 -14.93
CA CYS A 25 0.58 -12.69 -15.51
C CYS A 25 0.46 -13.85 -14.50
N LYS A 26 0.14 -13.56 -13.22
CA LYS A 26 -0.06 -14.53 -12.12
C LYS A 26 1.18 -15.35 -11.72
N LYS A 27 2.36 -15.04 -12.24
CA LYS A 27 3.60 -15.74 -11.84
C LYS A 27 3.97 -15.44 -10.39
N LEU A 28 3.89 -14.17 -9.96
CA LEU A 28 4.03 -13.80 -8.56
C LEU A 28 2.66 -13.79 -7.89
N ARG A 29 2.57 -14.48 -6.75
CA ARG A 29 1.37 -14.52 -5.90
C ARG A 29 1.78 -14.36 -4.45
N TYR A 30 0.99 -13.62 -3.69
CA TYR A 30 1.24 -13.36 -2.28
C TYR A 30 -0.05 -13.27 -1.47
N GLU A 31 0.09 -13.32 -0.18
CA GLU A 31 -0.94 -12.95 0.79
C GLU A 31 -0.45 -11.81 1.66
N ALA A 32 -1.37 -10.94 2.06
CA ALA A 32 -1.11 -9.86 2.98
C ALA A 32 -2.28 -9.69 3.96
N ASP A 33 -1.95 -9.59 5.25
CA ASP A 33 -2.93 -9.32 6.29
C ASP A 33 -3.06 -7.82 6.47
N LEU A 34 -4.16 -7.24 5.98
CA LEU A 34 -4.40 -5.79 5.97
C LEU A 34 -5.64 -5.45 6.80
N ASP A 35 -5.55 -4.32 7.51
CA ASP A 35 -6.70 -3.60 8.02
C ASP A 35 -6.76 -2.24 7.31
N LEU A 36 -7.59 -2.12 6.29
CA LEU A 36 -7.68 -0.90 5.49
C LEU A 36 -8.16 0.32 6.30
N ALA A 37 -8.80 0.11 7.45
CA ALA A 37 -9.21 1.19 8.35
C ALA A 37 -8.01 1.90 9.01
N GLU A 38 -6.85 1.23 9.10
CA GLU A 38 -5.61 1.85 9.59
C GLU A 38 -5.04 2.90 8.62
N GLY A 39 -5.51 2.90 7.37
CA GLY A 39 -5.19 3.88 6.37
C GLY A 39 -4.27 3.38 5.26
N THR A 40 -4.49 3.92 4.10
CA THR A 40 -3.70 3.69 2.88
C THR A 40 -2.87 4.93 2.56
N GLY A 41 -1.93 4.84 1.63
CA GLY A 41 -1.03 5.93 1.32
C GLY A 41 -0.85 6.21 -0.17
N LYS A 42 -0.77 7.48 -0.51
CA LYS A 42 -0.34 7.98 -1.82
C LYS A 42 0.77 9.01 -1.63
N CYS A 43 1.78 8.95 -2.47
CA CYS A 43 2.96 9.80 -2.37
C CYS A 43 3.22 10.51 -3.70
N ASN A 44 3.65 11.76 -3.63
CA ASN A 44 4.00 12.57 -4.81
C ASN A 44 5.49 12.48 -5.21
N CYS A 45 6.30 11.64 -4.57
CA CYS A 45 7.71 11.50 -4.95
C CYS A 45 7.87 11.05 -6.41
N SER A 46 9.05 11.25 -6.98
CA SER A 46 9.32 10.98 -8.40
C SER A 46 9.01 9.55 -8.84
N TYR A 47 9.20 8.57 -7.96
CA TYR A 47 8.92 7.16 -8.24
C TYR A 47 7.42 6.85 -8.09
N CYS A 48 6.84 7.14 -6.94
CA CYS A 48 5.41 6.85 -6.67
C CYS A 48 4.48 7.52 -7.68
N TRP A 49 4.81 8.73 -8.10
CA TRP A 49 4.11 9.44 -9.16
C TRP A 49 4.09 8.66 -10.48
N LYS A 50 5.26 8.15 -10.90
CA LYS A 50 5.39 7.41 -12.18
C LYS A 50 4.65 6.08 -12.17
N VAL A 51 4.67 5.36 -11.06
CA VAL A 51 4.01 4.04 -10.93
C VAL A 51 2.58 4.14 -10.41
N ARG A 52 2.04 5.36 -10.21
CA ARG A 52 0.70 5.61 -9.69
C ARG A 52 0.43 4.83 -8.41
N ALA A 53 1.37 4.94 -7.46
CA ALA A 53 1.36 4.13 -6.27
C ALA A 53 0.19 4.49 -5.33
N TRP A 54 -0.61 3.49 -5.00
CA TRP A 54 -1.56 3.51 -3.89
C TRP A 54 -1.27 2.28 -3.05
N THR A 55 -0.80 2.47 -1.83
CA THR A 55 -0.19 1.40 -1.05
C THR A 55 -0.67 1.38 0.40
N MET A 56 -0.42 0.26 1.07
CA MET A 56 -0.52 0.13 2.51
C MET A 56 0.74 -0.51 3.07
N ALA A 57 1.35 0.13 4.07
CA ALA A 57 2.52 -0.41 4.77
C ALA A 57 2.08 -1.32 5.91
N ILE A 58 2.73 -2.48 6.01
CA ILE A 58 2.51 -3.51 7.03
C ILE A 58 3.85 -4.01 7.56
N LYS A 59 3.82 -4.73 8.68
CA LYS A 59 5.00 -5.43 9.18
C LYS A 59 5.32 -6.65 8.31
N PRO A 60 6.60 -7.06 8.17
CA PRO A 60 7.01 -8.17 7.32
C PRO A 60 6.28 -9.49 7.60
N GLU A 61 5.97 -9.78 8.86
CA GLU A 61 5.25 -10.99 9.28
C GLU A 61 3.80 -11.07 8.77
N ALA A 62 3.24 -9.92 8.37
CA ALA A 62 1.91 -9.84 7.77
C ALA A 62 1.92 -10.06 6.24
N PHE A 63 3.08 -10.27 5.64
CA PHE A 63 3.26 -10.50 4.20
C PHE A 63 3.87 -11.87 3.91
N ARG A 64 3.33 -12.58 2.92
CA ARG A 64 3.81 -13.91 2.51
C ARG A 64 3.86 -14.01 0.99
N LEU A 65 5.05 -14.07 0.42
CA LEU A 65 5.22 -14.42 -1.01
C LEU A 65 5.00 -15.92 -1.17
N LEU A 66 3.99 -16.33 -1.92
CA LEU A 66 3.59 -17.72 -2.08
C LEU A 66 4.30 -18.40 -3.25
N THR A 67 4.41 -17.71 -4.38
CA THR A 67 5.02 -18.24 -5.62
C THR A 67 5.76 -17.18 -6.40
N GLY A 68 6.66 -17.60 -7.26
CA GLY A 68 7.25 -16.76 -8.30
C GLY A 68 8.47 -15.96 -7.88
N LYS A 69 9.13 -16.33 -6.79
CA LYS A 69 10.35 -15.65 -6.31
C LYS A 69 11.39 -15.51 -7.43
N GLU A 70 11.53 -16.50 -8.28
CA GLU A 70 12.45 -16.52 -9.43
C GLU A 70 12.09 -15.49 -10.52
N SER A 71 10.82 -15.09 -10.58
CA SER A 71 10.30 -14.07 -11.49
C SER A 71 10.31 -12.67 -10.89
N ALA A 72 10.58 -12.54 -9.61
CA ALA A 72 10.68 -11.25 -8.93
C ALA A 72 11.97 -10.53 -9.35
N ARG A 73 11.84 -9.22 -9.56
CA ARG A 73 12.97 -8.29 -9.76
C ARG A 73 12.81 -7.13 -8.81
N GLU A 74 13.91 -6.53 -8.45
CA GLU A 74 13.94 -5.42 -7.52
C GLU A 74 14.58 -4.18 -8.15
N TYR A 75 14.03 -3.03 -7.81
CA TYR A 75 14.58 -1.73 -8.14
C TYR A 75 14.86 -0.96 -6.86
N GLY A 76 16.11 -0.59 -6.62
CA GLY A 76 16.53 0.35 -5.59
C GLY A 76 16.65 1.75 -6.18
N PHE A 77 16.14 2.75 -5.49
CA PHE A 77 16.13 4.13 -5.97
C PHE A 77 17.54 4.72 -6.16
N ARG A 78 18.47 4.31 -5.31
CA ARG A 78 19.88 4.70 -5.35
C ARG A 78 20.73 3.62 -4.71
N GLU A 79 22.02 3.64 -4.99
CA GLU A 79 22.97 2.74 -4.33
C GLU A 79 22.92 2.94 -2.79
N GLY A 80 22.88 1.83 -2.07
CA GLY A 80 22.76 1.83 -0.60
C GLY A 80 21.34 2.10 -0.09
N SER A 81 20.32 2.22 -0.95
CA SER A 81 18.94 2.31 -0.51
C SER A 81 18.49 1.06 0.23
N THR A 82 17.86 1.25 1.39
CA THR A 82 17.22 0.16 2.14
C THR A 82 15.83 -0.21 1.56
N ASN A 83 15.29 0.61 0.66
CA ASN A 83 13.98 0.42 0.07
C ASN A 83 14.09 -0.21 -1.31
N HIS A 84 13.47 -1.36 -1.48
CA HIS A 84 13.48 -2.15 -2.71
C HIS A 84 12.08 -2.34 -3.24
N HIS A 85 11.85 -1.87 -4.47
CA HIS A 85 10.56 -1.98 -5.16
C HIS A 85 10.52 -3.27 -5.97
N VAL A 86 9.67 -4.20 -5.59
CA VAL A 86 9.56 -5.53 -6.20
C VAL A 86 8.51 -5.52 -7.30
N PHE A 87 8.90 -5.99 -8.47
CA PHE A 87 8.04 -6.11 -9.64
C PHE A 87 8.25 -7.45 -10.35
N CYS A 88 7.27 -7.85 -11.13
CA CYS A 88 7.38 -9.05 -11.95
C CYS A 88 8.28 -8.80 -13.15
N GLY A 89 9.38 -9.55 -13.27
CA GLY A 89 10.29 -9.46 -14.41
C GLY A 89 9.70 -9.93 -15.75
N HIS A 90 8.52 -10.58 -15.71
CA HIS A 90 7.82 -11.04 -16.90
C HIS A 90 6.77 -10.05 -17.42
N CYS A 91 5.91 -9.52 -16.54
CA CYS A 91 4.85 -8.58 -16.93
C CYS A 91 5.06 -7.13 -16.48
N GLY A 92 6.10 -6.85 -15.70
CA GLY A 92 6.46 -5.51 -15.25
C GLY A 92 5.59 -4.94 -14.12
N VAL A 93 4.55 -5.62 -13.68
CA VAL A 93 3.66 -5.12 -12.61
C VAL A 93 4.42 -5.08 -11.29
N ARG A 94 4.42 -3.90 -10.63
CA ARG A 94 4.97 -3.70 -9.31
C ARG A 94 3.97 -4.19 -8.26
N LEU A 95 4.43 -5.02 -7.31
CA LEU A 95 3.57 -5.64 -6.30
C LEU A 95 3.73 -5.01 -4.91
N TYR A 96 4.98 -4.82 -4.48
CA TYR A 96 5.26 -4.30 -3.14
C TYR A 96 6.64 -3.66 -3.08
N THR A 97 6.86 -2.94 -2.01
CA THR A 97 8.18 -2.45 -1.61
C THR A 97 8.51 -3.05 -0.26
N HIS A 98 9.72 -3.47 -0.04
CA HIS A 98 10.21 -3.79 1.30
C HIS A 98 11.38 -2.89 1.66
N GLY A 99 11.57 -2.64 2.93
CA GLY A 99 12.66 -1.78 3.38
C GLY A 99 12.68 -1.57 4.87
N HIS A 100 13.50 -0.61 5.27
CA HIS A 100 13.70 -0.23 6.67
C HIS A 100 13.60 1.28 6.82
N VAL A 101 12.73 1.74 7.71
CA VAL A 101 12.58 3.15 8.08
C VAL A 101 12.33 3.23 9.59
N GLU A 102 13.27 3.78 10.33
CA GLU A 102 13.20 3.89 11.79
C GLU A 102 11.95 4.62 12.28
N GLU A 103 11.57 5.71 11.61
CA GLU A 103 10.46 6.58 11.98
C GLU A 103 9.08 5.89 11.93
N ILE A 104 8.97 4.80 11.17
CA ILE A 104 7.74 3.98 11.11
C ILE A 104 7.88 2.63 11.82
N GLY A 105 8.93 2.47 12.61
CA GLY A 105 9.16 1.29 13.45
C GLY A 105 10.00 0.19 12.80
N GLY A 106 10.91 0.54 11.88
CA GLY A 106 11.90 -0.36 11.29
C GLY A 106 11.45 -1.04 10.01
N ASP A 107 11.61 -2.36 9.94
CA ASP A 107 11.29 -3.14 8.73
C ASP A 107 9.81 -3.09 8.39
N TYR A 108 9.51 -2.94 7.10
CA TYR A 108 8.15 -2.87 6.57
C TYR A 108 8.04 -3.51 5.18
N VAL A 109 6.80 -3.83 4.82
CA VAL A 109 6.38 -4.15 3.44
C VAL A 109 5.24 -3.22 3.06
N SER A 110 5.36 -2.51 1.95
CA SER A 110 4.31 -1.64 1.41
C SER A 110 3.69 -2.29 0.19
N VAL A 111 2.46 -2.75 0.34
CA VAL A 111 1.72 -3.51 -0.69
C VAL A 111 1.04 -2.56 -1.66
N ALA A 112 1.16 -2.82 -2.96
CA ALA A 112 0.41 -2.09 -4.00
C ALA A 112 -1.05 -2.59 -4.02
N LEU A 113 -2.00 -1.76 -3.58
CA LEU A 113 -3.40 -2.17 -3.43
C LEU A 113 -4.05 -2.57 -4.75
N SER A 114 -3.60 -2.02 -5.88
CA SER A 114 -4.05 -2.39 -7.22
C SER A 114 -3.71 -3.83 -7.62
N THR A 115 -2.85 -4.52 -6.88
CA THR A 115 -2.48 -5.92 -7.15
C THR A 115 -3.21 -6.93 -6.27
N LEU A 116 -4.09 -6.48 -5.39
CA LEU A 116 -4.95 -7.34 -4.58
C LEU A 116 -6.12 -7.85 -5.44
N ASP A 117 -6.20 -9.15 -5.59
CA ASP A 117 -7.16 -9.81 -6.48
C ASP A 117 -8.60 -9.89 -5.87
N ASP A 118 -8.70 -9.85 -4.55
CA ASP A 118 -9.95 -9.96 -3.80
C ASP A 118 -10.34 -8.69 -3.01
N LEU A 119 -9.74 -7.56 -3.34
CA LEU A 119 -10.11 -6.25 -2.85
C LEU A 119 -11.28 -5.70 -3.68
N SER A 120 -12.41 -5.40 -3.04
CA SER A 120 -13.52 -4.76 -3.72
C SER A 120 -13.30 -3.25 -3.90
N PRO A 121 -13.87 -2.63 -4.95
CA PRO A 121 -13.80 -1.18 -5.13
C PRO A 121 -14.36 -0.39 -3.95
N SER A 122 -15.42 -0.86 -3.30
CA SER A 122 -16.02 -0.21 -2.13
C SER A 122 -15.07 -0.21 -0.93
N GLU A 123 -14.41 -1.33 -0.62
CA GLU A 123 -13.39 -1.38 0.44
C GLU A 123 -12.30 -0.35 0.21
N LEU A 124 -11.84 -0.22 -1.04
CA LEU A 124 -10.77 0.72 -1.38
C LEU A 124 -11.22 2.19 -1.28
N VAL A 125 -12.45 2.50 -1.70
CA VAL A 125 -13.00 3.87 -1.66
C VAL A 125 -13.25 4.34 -0.22
N GLU A 126 -13.65 3.42 0.65
CA GLU A 126 -13.92 3.71 2.07
C GLU A 126 -12.64 3.81 2.91
N ALA A 127 -11.52 3.23 2.45
CA ALA A 127 -10.26 3.25 3.17
C ALA A 127 -9.72 4.70 3.30
N PRO A 128 -9.32 5.13 4.50
CA PRO A 128 -8.67 6.43 4.66
C PRO A 128 -7.39 6.53 3.83
N VAL A 129 -7.15 7.69 3.21
CA VAL A 129 -5.95 7.93 2.39
C VAL A 129 -5.10 9.00 3.06
N ARG A 130 -3.84 8.68 3.32
CA ARG A 130 -2.80 9.64 3.70
C ARG A 130 -2.00 10.03 2.47
N TYR A 131 -1.81 11.32 2.31
CA TYR A 131 -0.98 11.86 1.23
C TYR A 131 0.36 12.30 1.81
N MET A 132 1.44 11.86 1.16
CA MET A 132 2.81 12.12 1.61
C MET A 132 3.55 13.00 0.61
N ASN A 133 4.25 14.02 1.10
CA ASN A 133 5.00 14.96 0.28
C ASN A 133 6.46 14.50 0.08
N GLY A 134 6.64 13.29 -0.46
CA GLY A 134 7.97 12.73 -0.70
C GLY A 134 8.79 13.50 -1.75
N ARG A 135 8.17 14.36 -2.55
CA ARG A 135 8.87 15.24 -3.50
C ARG A 135 9.77 16.24 -2.78
N ASP A 136 9.31 16.75 -1.64
CA ASP A 136 10.05 17.70 -0.81
C ASP A 136 10.71 17.04 0.40
N ASP A 137 10.82 15.71 0.39
CA ASP A 137 11.38 14.89 1.47
C ASP A 137 10.64 15.06 2.82
N ASP A 138 9.36 15.41 2.74
CA ASP A 138 8.45 15.63 3.89
C ASP A 138 7.34 14.57 3.92
N TRP A 139 7.67 13.40 4.46
CA TRP A 139 6.82 12.21 4.44
C TRP A 139 5.64 12.25 5.43
N PHE A 140 5.65 13.21 6.35
CA PHE A 140 4.65 13.29 7.42
C PHE A 140 3.59 14.36 7.21
N HIS A 141 3.76 15.21 6.18
CA HIS A 141 2.80 16.24 5.85
C HIS A 141 2.18 16.02 4.46
N THR A 142 0.91 16.41 4.36
CA THR A 142 0.18 16.37 3.09
C THR A 142 0.68 17.47 2.16
N PRO A 143 0.98 17.17 0.89
CA PRO A 143 1.32 18.20 -0.09
C PRO A 143 0.14 19.14 -0.36
N ALA A 144 0.42 20.36 -0.82
CA ALA A 144 -0.59 21.38 -1.08
C ALA A 144 -1.63 20.96 -2.14
N GLU A 145 -1.25 20.08 -3.09
CA GLU A 145 -2.14 19.54 -4.11
C GLU A 145 -2.09 18.01 -4.12
N THR A 146 -3.24 17.36 -4.01
CA THR A 146 -3.38 15.91 -3.95
C THR A 146 -4.28 15.31 -5.02
N ARG A 147 -5.06 16.14 -5.73
CA ARG A 147 -6.05 15.67 -6.72
C ARG A 147 -5.46 14.93 -7.91
N HIS A 148 -4.15 15.07 -8.13
CA HIS A 148 -3.42 14.38 -9.19
C HIS A 148 -2.87 13.00 -8.77
N LEU A 149 -2.96 12.63 -7.48
CA LEU A 149 -2.43 11.40 -6.89
C LEU A 149 -3.44 10.23 -6.90
#